data_5b902d887a68233c7ecdf237ab25ab37
#
_entry.id   5b902d887a68233c7ecdf237ab25ab37
#
_cell.length_a   1.000
_cell.length_b   1.000
_cell.length_c   1.000
_cell.angle_alpha   90.00
_cell.angle_beta   90.00
_cell.angle_gamma   90.00
#
_symmetry.space_group_name_H-M   'P 1'
#
loop_
_entity.id
_entity.type
_entity.pdbx_description
1 polymer ?
#
loop_
_entity_poly.entity_id
_entity_poly.type
_entity_poly.pdbx_seq_one_letter_code
_entity_poly.pdbx_strand_id
1 'polypeptide(L)'
;CIDQLKNIGQNINDVRFLLQSHLHLDHSGGIGRFPNATHVVQKKEYDYAFNPDWFAKAAYIRQDFDKPNLKWKFLEDKKTDFYDLYGDGTIKIIFTPGHSPGHQSFLINLPNTGPVLLTIDAAYTMDHWNDKALPGLVCSSVDSAHSVAKLKKVAVENKAIIVTGHDPDSWKVFKKAPMFYYD
;
A
#
# COMPACT_ATOMS: atom_id res chain seq x y z
N CYS A 1 2.40 -14.52 4.74
CA CYS A 1 2.79 -14.06 3.38
C CYS A 1 3.68 -15.08 2.65
N ILE A 2 4.87 -15.45 3.19
CA ILE A 2 5.79 -16.40 2.51
C ILE A 2 5.14 -17.77 2.29
N ASP A 3 4.48 -18.31 3.31
CA ASP A 3 3.81 -19.60 3.19
C ASP A 3 2.64 -19.55 2.20
N GLN A 4 1.95 -18.42 2.12
CA GLN A 4 0.90 -18.21 1.11
C GLN A 4 1.46 -18.21 -0.31
N LEU A 5 2.62 -17.56 -0.55
CA LEU A 5 3.29 -17.61 -1.85
C LEU A 5 3.72 -19.04 -2.21
N LYS A 6 4.28 -19.79 -1.26
CA LYS A 6 4.63 -21.20 -1.46
C LYS A 6 3.40 -22.05 -1.80
N ASN A 7 2.28 -21.83 -1.11
CA ASN A 7 1.03 -22.57 -1.35
C ASN A 7 0.46 -22.36 -2.74
N ILE A 8 0.80 -21.23 -3.40
CA ILE A 8 0.43 -20.95 -4.78
C ILE A 8 1.58 -21.22 -5.77
N GLY A 9 2.63 -21.94 -5.34
CA GLY A 9 3.76 -22.33 -6.21
C GLY A 9 4.74 -21.21 -6.55
N GLN A 10 4.67 -20.06 -5.85
CA GLN A 10 5.56 -18.93 -6.11
C GLN A 10 6.82 -19.00 -5.25
N ASN A 11 7.96 -18.68 -5.86
CA ASN A 11 9.25 -18.63 -5.16
C ASN A 11 9.53 -17.18 -4.69
N ILE A 12 9.85 -17.01 -3.41
CA ILE A 12 10.22 -15.71 -2.85
C ILE A 12 11.43 -15.07 -3.50
N ASN A 13 12.31 -15.87 -4.11
CA ASN A 13 13.49 -15.38 -4.84
C ASN A 13 13.14 -14.70 -6.18
N ASP A 14 11.95 -14.95 -6.71
CA ASP A 14 11.49 -14.40 -7.99
C ASP A 14 10.77 -13.05 -7.79
N VAL A 15 10.50 -12.66 -6.54
CA VAL A 15 9.91 -11.36 -6.23
C VAL A 15 10.93 -10.25 -6.48
N ARG A 16 10.65 -9.42 -7.47
CA ARG A 16 11.54 -8.31 -7.88
C ARG A 16 11.29 -7.00 -7.14
N PHE A 17 10.04 -6.75 -6.82
CA PHE A 17 9.63 -5.53 -6.11
C PHE A 17 8.76 -5.86 -4.90
N LEU A 18 9.01 -5.14 -3.81
CA LEU A 18 8.15 -5.12 -2.65
C LEU A 18 7.65 -3.68 -2.47
N LEU A 19 6.38 -3.46 -2.80
CA LEU A 19 5.79 -2.14 -2.74
C LEU A 19 5.30 -1.87 -1.31
N GLN A 20 6.00 -0.97 -0.60
CA GLN A 20 5.63 -0.57 0.75
C GLN A 20 4.63 0.58 0.67
N SER A 21 3.41 0.36 1.14
CA SER A 21 2.44 1.45 1.25
C SER A 21 2.91 2.49 2.26
N HIS A 22 3.38 2.04 3.40
CA HIS A 22 3.99 2.79 4.48
C HIS A 22 4.75 1.82 5.41
N LEU A 23 5.37 2.32 6.50
CA LEU A 23 6.27 1.53 7.34
C LEU A 23 5.72 1.26 8.75
N HIS A 24 4.40 1.28 8.95
CA HIS A 24 3.82 0.83 10.21
C HIS A 24 4.03 -0.68 10.41
N LEU A 25 3.95 -1.11 11.66
CA LEU A 25 4.33 -2.46 12.12
C LEU A 25 3.58 -3.61 11.42
N ASP A 26 2.33 -3.41 11.08
CA ASP A 26 1.48 -4.40 10.40
C ASP A 26 1.71 -4.47 8.88
N HIS A 27 2.46 -3.50 8.31
CA HIS A 27 2.82 -3.45 6.89
C HIS A 27 4.31 -3.72 6.64
N SER A 28 5.19 -3.45 7.62
CA SER A 28 6.65 -3.53 7.44
C SER A 28 7.27 -4.89 7.80
N GLY A 29 6.58 -5.77 8.53
CA GLY A 29 7.12 -7.03 9.02
C GLY A 29 7.61 -8.02 7.96
N GLY A 30 7.27 -7.81 6.67
CA GLY A 30 7.77 -8.58 5.53
C GLY A 30 9.09 -8.07 4.95
N ILE A 31 9.57 -6.89 5.34
CA ILE A 31 10.78 -6.28 4.80
C ILE A 31 12.01 -7.14 5.10
N GLY A 32 12.85 -7.37 4.08
CA GLY A 32 14.06 -8.19 4.17
C GLY A 32 13.82 -9.70 4.11
N ARG A 33 12.57 -10.15 3.96
CA ARG A 33 12.25 -11.59 3.79
C ARG A 33 12.30 -12.04 2.33
N PHE A 34 12.50 -11.13 1.39
CA PHE A 34 12.56 -11.34 -0.06
C PHE A 34 13.96 -10.93 -0.55
N PRO A 35 14.90 -11.87 -0.72
CA PRO A 35 16.33 -11.57 -0.81
C PRO A 35 16.71 -10.78 -2.09
N ASN A 36 15.92 -10.93 -3.15
CA ASN A 36 16.20 -10.28 -4.44
C ASN A 36 15.35 -9.02 -4.68
N ALA A 37 14.37 -8.77 -3.81
CA ALA A 37 13.42 -7.68 -4.02
C ALA A 37 14.04 -6.29 -3.78
N THR A 38 13.63 -5.34 -4.61
CA THR A 38 13.80 -3.91 -4.35
C THR A 38 12.56 -3.38 -3.62
N HIS A 39 12.75 -2.79 -2.47
CA HIS A 39 11.69 -2.20 -1.65
C HIS A 39 11.39 -0.80 -2.17
N VAL A 40 10.17 -0.56 -2.63
CA VAL A 40 9.73 0.71 -3.19
C VAL A 40 8.88 1.45 -2.17
N VAL A 41 9.28 2.64 -1.77
CA VAL A 41 8.61 3.44 -0.74
C VAL A 41 8.76 4.94 -1.05
N GLN A 42 7.84 5.76 -0.55
CA GLN A 42 8.04 7.21 -0.59
C GLN A 42 9.23 7.62 0.30
N LYS A 43 10.10 8.48 -0.21
CA LYS A 43 11.24 9.00 0.57
C LYS A 43 10.78 9.64 1.87
N LYS A 44 9.68 10.38 1.82
CA LYS A 44 9.06 11.04 2.98
C LYS A 44 8.62 10.05 4.05
N GLU A 45 8.10 8.87 3.65
CA GLU A 45 7.75 7.80 4.59
C GLU A 45 8.98 7.23 5.29
N TYR A 46 9.98 6.91 4.49
CA TYR A 46 11.23 6.35 5.01
C TYR A 46 11.89 7.30 6.01
N ASP A 47 12.03 8.59 5.68
CA ASP A 47 12.64 9.59 6.56
C ASP A 47 11.85 9.77 7.85
N TYR A 48 10.52 9.82 7.75
CA TYR A 48 9.65 9.95 8.91
C TYR A 48 9.71 8.71 9.82
N ALA A 49 9.77 7.51 9.27
CA ALA A 49 9.81 6.26 10.04
C ALA A 49 11.05 6.17 10.95
N PHE A 50 12.15 6.84 10.61
CA PHE A 50 13.35 6.89 11.46
C PHE A 50 13.26 7.89 12.61
N ASN A 51 12.41 8.91 12.49
CA ASN A 51 12.21 9.92 13.53
C ASN A 51 10.75 10.40 13.57
N PRO A 52 9.81 9.48 13.89
CA PRO A 52 8.40 9.81 13.89
C PRO A 52 8.04 10.72 15.08
N ASP A 53 6.97 11.48 14.92
CA ASP A 53 6.35 12.23 16.00
C ASP A 53 5.99 11.32 17.17
N TRP A 54 5.99 11.88 18.38
CA TRP A 54 5.80 11.13 19.62
C TRP A 54 4.52 10.26 19.63
N PHE A 55 3.42 10.75 19.06
CA PHE A 55 2.14 10.05 19.02
C PHE A 55 2.11 8.89 18.00
N ALA A 56 2.93 8.95 16.95
CA ALA A 56 3.03 7.92 15.92
C ALA A 56 4.14 6.90 16.19
N LYS A 57 5.02 7.17 17.17
CA LYS A 57 6.23 6.38 17.43
C LYS A 57 5.97 4.90 17.66
N ALA A 58 4.87 4.56 18.31
CA ALA A 58 4.53 3.15 18.61
C ALA A 58 4.13 2.35 17.35
N ALA A 59 3.77 3.02 16.25
CA ALA A 59 3.40 2.37 15.01
C ALA A 59 4.62 1.92 14.17
N TYR A 60 5.83 2.42 14.48
CA TYR A 60 7.05 2.13 13.71
C TYR A 60 8.00 1.23 14.48
N ILE A 61 8.20 0.01 14.00
CA ILE A 61 9.16 -0.96 14.56
C ILE A 61 10.44 -0.91 13.74
N ARG A 62 11.42 -0.12 14.20
CA ARG A 62 12.65 0.14 13.46
C ARG A 62 13.38 -1.13 13.00
N GLN A 63 13.38 -2.20 13.80
CA GLN A 63 13.99 -3.49 13.45
C GLN A 63 13.36 -4.14 12.21
N ASP A 64 12.15 -3.74 11.81
CA ASP A 64 11.52 -4.30 10.62
C ASP A 64 12.11 -3.75 9.32
N PHE A 65 12.52 -2.49 9.29
CA PHE A 65 12.98 -1.82 8.07
C PHE A 65 14.43 -1.27 8.13
N ASP A 66 15.05 -1.18 9.33
CA ASP A 66 16.45 -0.80 9.50
C ASP A 66 17.35 -2.04 9.49
N LYS A 67 17.43 -2.70 8.34
CA LYS A 67 18.22 -3.91 8.14
C LYS A 67 19.33 -3.66 7.13
N PRO A 68 20.52 -4.28 7.33
CA PRO A 68 21.61 -4.18 6.36
C PRO A 68 21.23 -4.83 5.01
N ASN A 69 21.84 -4.33 3.95
CA ASN A 69 21.74 -4.88 2.60
C ASN A 69 20.34 -4.84 1.94
N LEU A 70 19.40 -4.08 2.47
CA LEU A 70 18.13 -3.84 1.80
C LEU A 70 18.33 -2.96 0.56
N LYS A 71 17.73 -3.36 -0.55
CA LYS A 71 17.68 -2.54 -1.75
C LYS A 71 16.45 -1.66 -1.70
N TRP A 72 16.65 -0.34 -1.57
CA TRP A 72 15.57 0.64 -1.57
C TRP A 72 15.48 1.40 -2.88
N LYS A 73 14.27 1.63 -3.34
CA LYS A 73 13.93 2.61 -4.36
C LYS A 73 13.00 3.63 -3.74
N PHE A 74 13.52 4.83 -3.57
CA PHE A 74 12.75 5.95 -3.03
C PHE A 74 11.99 6.64 -4.14
N LEU A 75 10.69 6.83 -3.91
CA LEU A 75 9.86 7.69 -4.72
C LEU A 75 9.78 9.06 -4.04
N GLU A 76 9.79 10.10 -4.85
CA GLU A 76 9.59 11.47 -4.40
C GLU A 76 8.32 12.01 -5.04
N ASP A 77 7.54 12.78 -4.28
CA ASP A 77 6.35 13.46 -4.78
C ASP A 77 6.76 14.54 -5.79
N LYS A 78 6.86 14.15 -7.04
CA LYS A 78 7.18 15.04 -8.15
C LYS A 78 5.92 15.29 -8.96
N LYS A 79 5.13 16.33 -8.65
CA LYS A 79 4.11 16.94 -9.53
C LYS A 79 3.19 15.99 -10.35
N THR A 80 3.36 14.68 -10.23
CA THR A 80 2.54 13.66 -10.90
C THR A 80 1.70 12.95 -9.86
N ASP A 81 0.43 12.72 -10.17
CA ASP A 81 -0.52 12.06 -9.27
C ASP A 81 -0.17 10.60 -8.99
N PHE A 82 0.67 9.99 -9.81
CA PHE A 82 1.08 8.59 -9.66
C PHE A 82 2.47 8.33 -10.25
N TYR A 83 3.09 7.24 -9.79
CA TYR A 83 4.29 6.65 -10.35
C TYR A 83 3.91 5.32 -11.03
N ASP A 84 4.18 5.19 -12.33
CA ASP A 84 3.98 3.94 -13.07
C ASP A 84 5.21 3.05 -12.90
N LEU A 85 5.04 1.88 -12.25
CA LEU A 85 6.16 1.01 -11.88
C LEU A 85 6.91 0.46 -13.09
N TYR A 86 6.18 0.07 -14.13
CA TYR A 86 6.73 -0.54 -15.36
C TYR A 86 6.67 0.38 -16.57
N GLY A 87 5.96 1.50 -16.49
CA GLY A 87 5.75 2.44 -17.59
C GLY A 87 4.70 1.97 -18.61
N ASP A 88 3.94 0.94 -18.30
CA ASP A 88 2.93 0.31 -19.17
C ASP A 88 1.49 0.41 -18.61
N GLY A 89 1.34 1.08 -17.47
CA GLY A 89 0.06 1.26 -16.79
C GLY A 89 -0.37 0.07 -15.93
N THR A 90 0.36 -1.04 -15.89
CA THR A 90 -0.03 -2.24 -15.14
C THR A 90 -0.12 -1.98 -13.64
N ILE A 91 0.85 -1.28 -13.06
CA ILE A 91 0.86 -0.92 -11.64
C ILE A 91 1.19 0.56 -11.48
N LYS A 92 0.21 1.31 -10.99
CA LYS A 92 0.34 2.72 -10.65
C LYS A 92 0.37 2.91 -9.14
N ILE A 93 1.41 3.54 -8.64
CA ILE A 93 1.59 3.88 -7.23
C ILE A 93 1.09 5.31 -7.05
N ILE A 94 0.09 5.50 -6.21
CA ILE A 94 -0.60 6.78 -5.99
C ILE A 94 -0.18 7.30 -4.61
N PHE A 95 0.39 8.51 -4.56
CA PHE A 95 0.72 9.15 -3.30
C PHE A 95 -0.54 9.60 -2.56
N THR A 96 -0.74 9.07 -1.35
CA THR A 96 -1.95 9.27 -0.54
C THR A 96 -1.60 9.57 0.92
N PRO A 97 -0.95 10.73 1.20
CA PRO A 97 -0.57 11.10 2.55
C PRO A 97 -1.80 11.30 3.44
N GLY A 98 -1.59 11.24 4.74
CA GLY A 98 -2.60 11.49 5.76
C GLY A 98 -2.53 10.47 6.88
N HIS A 99 -2.75 9.20 6.60
CA HIS A 99 -2.51 8.11 7.56
C HIS A 99 -1.06 8.15 8.07
N SER A 100 -0.12 8.13 7.17
CA SER A 100 1.27 8.51 7.41
C SER A 100 1.72 9.57 6.40
N PRO A 101 2.83 10.29 6.64
CA PRO A 101 3.25 11.38 5.77
C PRO A 101 3.64 10.96 4.35
N GLY A 102 4.08 9.71 4.19
CA GLY A 102 4.52 9.15 2.91
C GLY A 102 3.68 7.96 2.44
N HIS A 103 2.45 7.82 2.96
CA HIS A 103 1.55 6.73 2.57
C HIS A 103 1.27 6.73 1.06
N GLN A 104 1.19 5.54 0.48
CA GLN A 104 0.82 5.33 -0.93
C GLN A 104 -0.16 4.18 -1.10
N SER A 105 -1.05 4.34 -2.06
CA SER A 105 -2.05 3.35 -2.52
C SER A 105 -1.67 2.82 -3.89
N PHE A 106 -2.35 1.76 -4.36
CA PHE A 106 -1.98 1.10 -5.61
C PHE A 106 -3.19 0.89 -6.51
N LEU A 107 -3.08 1.27 -7.78
CA LEU A 107 -4.00 0.86 -8.84
C LEU A 107 -3.31 -0.20 -9.69
N ILE A 108 -3.90 -1.39 -9.76
CA ILE A 108 -3.38 -2.54 -10.48
C ILE A 108 -4.35 -2.89 -11.60
N ASN A 109 -3.88 -2.85 -12.85
CA ASN A 109 -4.65 -3.25 -14.02
C ASN A 109 -4.41 -4.72 -14.30
N LEU A 110 -5.37 -5.57 -13.93
CA LEU A 110 -5.32 -7.00 -14.19
C LEU A 110 -5.96 -7.34 -15.55
N PRO A 111 -5.39 -8.27 -16.32
CA PRO A 111 -5.83 -8.51 -17.71
C PRO A 111 -7.30 -8.92 -17.85
N ASN A 112 -7.79 -9.80 -17.01
CA ASN A 112 -9.15 -10.32 -17.08
C ASN A 112 -10.09 -9.70 -16.04
N THR A 113 -9.60 -9.42 -14.84
CA THR A 113 -10.38 -8.79 -13.76
C THR A 113 -10.59 -7.29 -14.01
N GLY A 114 -9.66 -6.64 -14.70
CA GLY A 114 -9.64 -5.18 -14.86
C GLY A 114 -8.96 -4.46 -13.69
N PRO A 115 -9.23 -3.16 -13.53
CA PRO A 115 -8.57 -2.32 -12.52
C PRO A 115 -9.00 -2.66 -11.09
N VAL A 116 -8.03 -2.82 -10.21
CA VAL A 116 -8.21 -3.02 -8.77
C VAL A 116 -7.48 -1.91 -8.02
N LEU A 117 -8.19 -1.16 -7.19
CA LEU A 117 -7.65 -0.10 -6.36
C LEU A 117 -7.48 -0.60 -4.92
N LEU A 118 -6.22 -0.77 -4.51
CA LEU A 118 -5.86 -1.06 -3.13
C LEU A 118 -5.68 0.27 -2.40
N THR A 119 -6.64 0.65 -1.56
CA THR A 119 -6.57 1.91 -0.80
C THR A 119 -5.54 1.83 0.32
N ILE A 120 -5.28 0.63 0.80
CA ILE A 120 -4.49 0.37 2.00
C ILE A 120 -5.06 1.24 3.14
N ASP A 121 -4.24 1.96 3.88
CA ASP A 121 -4.65 2.71 5.05
C ASP A 121 -5.10 4.15 4.75
N ALA A 122 -5.11 4.54 3.47
CA ALA A 122 -5.82 5.75 3.07
C ALA A 122 -7.34 5.63 3.32
N ALA A 123 -7.89 4.39 3.23
CA ALA A 123 -9.24 4.09 3.68
C ALA A 123 -9.28 2.71 4.36
N TYR A 124 -9.46 2.67 5.68
CA TYR A 124 -9.50 1.43 6.47
C TYR A 124 -10.69 0.56 6.12
N THR A 125 -11.86 1.17 6.00
CA THR A 125 -13.15 0.48 5.82
C THR A 125 -13.98 1.17 4.75
N MET A 126 -15.03 0.51 4.30
CA MET A 126 -16.02 1.13 3.40
C MET A 126 -16.77 2.30 4.06
N ASP A 127 -16.88 2.34 5.39
CA ASP A 127 -17.44 3.51 6.07
C ASP A 127 -16.49 4.72 6.00
N HIS A 128 -15.18 4.51 6.13
CA HIS A 128 -14.20 5.56 5.86
C HIS A 128 -14.23 5.98 4.38
N TRP A 129 -14.26 5.03 3.46
CA TRP A 129 -14.40 5.30 2.04
C TRP A 129 -15.63 6.13 1.70
N ASN A 130 -16.75 5.91 2.39
CA ASN A 130 -18.02 6.59 2.18
C ASN A 130 -18.20 7.87 3.05
N ASP A 131 -17.12 8.42 3.61
CA ASP A 131 -17.10 9.65 4.43
C ASP A 131 -17.94 9.58 5.71
N LYS A 132 -18.14 8.37 6.24
CA LYS A 132 -18.91 8.17 7.49
C LYS A 132 -18.02 8.12 8.74
N ALA A 133 -16.72 7.85 8.56
CA ALA A 133 -15.76 7.74 9.64
C ALA A 133 -14.39 8.27 9.21
N LEU A 134 -13.55 8.61 10.17
CA LEU A 134 -12.11 8.85 9.97
C LEU A 134 -11.32 7.77 10.71
N PRO A 135 -10.10 7.42 10.25
CA PRO A 135 -9.27 6.45 10.97
C PRO A 135 -8.82 7.00 12.31
N GLY A 136 -8.69 6.12 13.31
CA GLY A 136 -8.25 6.50 14.65
C GLY A 136 -6.78 6.89 14.72
N LEU A 137 -5.94 6.36 13.83
CA LEU A 137 -4.53 6.72 13.70
C LEU A 137 -4.33 7.46 12.38
N VAL A 138 -3.99 8.74 12.46
CA VAL A 138 -3.77 9.59 11.29
C VAL A 138 -2.80 10.72 11.66
N CYS A 139 -1.81 10.97 10.80
CA CYS A 139 -0.89 12.09 10.96
C CYS A 139 -1.51 13.43 10.54
N SER A 140 -2.39 13.40 9.53
CA SER A 140 -3.11 14.58 9.03
C SER A 140 -4.49 14.18 8.55
N SER A 141 -5.53 14.58 9.26
CA SER A 141 -6.92 14.34 8.86
C SER A 141 -7.29 15.05 7.56
N VAL A 142 -6.74 16.23 7.33
CA VAL A 142 -6.97 17.02 6.10
C VAL A 142 -6.37 16.30 4.90
N ASP A 143 -5.11 15.87 4.98
CA ASP A 143 -4.47 15.11 3.90
C ASP A 143 -5.16 13.77 3.67
N SER A 144 -5.61 13.10 4.74
CA SER A 144 -6.38 11.86 4.64
C SER A 144 -7.66 12.05 3.83
N ALA A 145 -8.44 13.08 4.14
CA ALA A 145 -9.65 13.41 3.40
C ALA A 145 -9.37 13.72 1.91
N HIS A 146 -8.33 14.50 1.62
CA HIS A 146 -7.90 14.80 0.25
C HIS A 146 -7.43 13.54 -0.49
N SER A 147 -6.72 12.65 0.19
CA SER A 147 -6.26 11.38 -0.37
C SER A 147 -7.43 10.46 -0.73
N VAL A 148 -8.43 10.34 0.14
CA VAL A 148 -9.66 9.57 -0.16
C VAL A 148 -10.41 10.19 -1.33
N ALA A 149 -10.56 11.51 -1.37
CA ALA A 149 -11.20 12.20 -2.49
C ALA A 149 -10.48 11.96 -3.83
N LYS A 150 -9.13 11.98 -3.82
CA LYS A 150 -8.30 11.63 -4.97
C LYS A 150 -8.56 10.18 -5.41
N LEU A 151 -8.52 9.23 -4.47
CA LEU A 151 -8.74 7.81 -4.78
C LEU A 151 -10.14 7.53 -5.32
N LYS A 152 -11.17 8.23 -4.84
CA LYS A 152 -12.54 8.15 -5.40
C LYS A 152 -12.58 8.56 -6.87
N LYS A 153 -11.89 9.63 -7.24
CA LYS A 153 -11.74 10.03 -8.65
C LYS A 153 -11.10 8.93 -9.47
N VAL A 154 -9.95 8.41 -9.02
CA VAL A 154 -9.23 7.31 -9.68
C VAL A 154 -10.13 6.08 -9.84
N ALA A 155 -10.89 5.71 -8.79
CA ALA A 155 -11.80 4.57 -8.82
C ALA A 155 -12.89 4.73 -9.89
N VAL A 156 -13.51 5.89 -9.96
CA VAL A 156 -14.58 6.20 -10.94
C VAL A 156 -14.02 6.20 -12.37
N GLU A 157 -12.93 6.91 -12.61
CA GLU A 157 -12.30 7.04 -13.94
C GLU A 157 -11.85 5.69 -14.51
N ASN A 158 -11.40 4.77 -13.65
CA ASN A 158 -10.92 3.46 -14.06
C ASN A 158 -11.95 2.35 -13.86
N LYS A 159 -13.15 2.63 -13.31
CA LYS A 159 -14.13 1.62 -12.91
C LYS A 159 -13.53 0.52 -12.04
N ALA A 160 -12.67 0.90 -11.09
CA ALA A 160 -11.87 -0.02 -10.33
C ALA A 160 -12.66 -0.73 -9.23
N ILE A 161 -12.33 -2.00 -8.99
CA ILE A 161 -12.73 -2.72 -7.79
C ILE A 161 -11.96 -2.13 -6.60
N ILE A 162 -12.67 -1.75 -5.54
CA ILE A 162 -12.07 -1.11 -4.37
C ILE A 162 -11.78 -2.16 -3.31
N VAL A 163 -10.54 -2.18 -2.81
CA VAL A 163 -10.12 -3.02 -1.69
C VAL A 163 -9.58 -2.10 -0.60
N THR A 164 -10.27 -2.04 0.53
CA THR A 164 -9.89 -1.27 1.71
C THR A 164 -8.91 -2.02 2.60
N GLY A 165 -8.16 -1.30 3.46
CA GLY A 165 -7.04 -1.88 4.22
C GLY A 165 -7.46 -2.80 5.36
N HIS A 166 -8.41 -2.38 6.19
CA HIS A 166 -8.77 -3.03 7.45
C HIS A 166 -10.27 -3.30 7.60
N ASP A 167 -10.92 -3.78 6.54
CA ASP A 167 -12.35 -4.05 6.51
C ASP A 167 -12.64 -5.56 6.43
N PRO A 168 -12.86 -6.21 7.57
CA PRO A 168 -13.13 -7.64 7.60
C PRO A 168 -14.43 -8.02 6.89
N ASP A 169 -15.40 -7.11 6.79
CA ASP A 169 -16.67 -7.40 6.13
C ASP A 169 -16.56 -7.31 4.62
N SER A 170 -15.93 -6.27 4.10
CA SER A 170 -15.64 -6.18 2.67
C SER A 170 -14.69 -7.28 2.20
N TRP A 171 -13.73 -7.69 3.06
CA TRP A 171 -12.81 -8.79 2.74
C TRP A 171 -13.49 -10.13 2.54
N LYS A 172 -14.64 -10.40 3.17
CA LYS A 172 -15.38 -11.67 3.06
C LYS A 172 -15.91 -11.92 1.64
N VAL A 173 -16.21 -10.87 0.88
CA VAL A 173 -16.79 -11.00 -0.47
C VAL A 173 -15.74 -11.38 -1.52
N PHE A 174 -14.46 -11.10 -1.26
CA PHE A 174 -13.39 -11.48 -2.18
C PHE A 174 -13.08 -12.96 -2.12
N LYS A 175 -12.93 -13.57 -3.28
CA LYS A 175 -12.44 -14.94 -3.42
C LYS A 175 -10.96 -15.00 -3.06
N LYS A 176 -10.48 -16.15 -2.59
CA LYS A 176 -9.11 -16.31 -2.07
C LYS A 176 -8.34 -17.40 -2.81
N ALA A 177 -7.05 -17.14 -3.03
CA ALA A 177 -6.11 -18.17 -3.45
C ALA A 177 -6.02 -19.32 -2.41
N PRO A 178 -5.69 -20.56 -2.80
CA PRO A 178 -5.35 -20.97 -4.16
C PRO A 178 -6.56 -21.34 -5.04
N MET A 179 -7.78 -21.25 -4.52
CA MET A 179 -8.99 -21.68 -5.24
C MET A 179 -9.44 -20.67 -6.30
N PHE A 180 -9.00 -19.43 -6.19
CA PHE A 180 -9.31 -18.37 -7.15
C PHE A 180 -8.20 -17.32 -7.20
N TYR A 181 -7.98 -16.74 -8.37
CA TYR A 181 -7.05 -15.65 -8.62
C TYR A 181 -7.77 -14.54 -9.36
N TYR A 182 -7.45 -13.30 -9.00
CA TYR A 182 -7.79 -12.11 -9.77
C TYR A 182 -6.63 -11.85 -10.73
N ASP A 183 -6.86 -11.94 -12.01
CA ASP A 183 -5.87 -11.88 -13.09
C ASP A 183 -6.30 -10.96 -14.25
#